data_705e880e520e8c731cffdfb2b09a0bec
#
_entry.id   705e880e520e8c731cffdfb2b09a0bec
#
_cell.length_a   1.000
_cell.length_b   1.000
_cell.length_c   1.000
_cell.angle_alpha   90.00
_cell.angle_beta   90.00
_cell.angle_gamma   90.00
#
_symmetry.space_group_name_H-M   'P 1'
#
loop_
_entity.id
_entity.type
_entity.pdbx_description
1 polymer ?
#
loop_
_entity_poly.entity_id
_entity_poly.type
_entity_poly.pdbx_seq_one_letter_code
_entity_poly.pdbx_strand_id
1 'polypeptide(L)'
;TPPAVIMMVGLQGSGKTTTTAKIAKRLKEKERKKVLMASLDVNRPAAQEQLAVLGTQIDVATLPIIAGQGPVEIAQRALQAAKLQGFDVLMLDTAGRLHVDQQLMDEMQAVSRTSNPTETLLVVDSLTGQDAVQVAQRFTDQVPLTGVVLTRMDGDARGGAALSMRA
;
A
#
# COMPACT_ATOMS: atom_id res chain seq x y z
N THR A 1 -11.02 -0.51 -16.63
CA THR A 1 -9.92 0.08 -17.39
C THR A 1 -8.62 -0.02 -16.60
N PRO A 2 -7.63 -0.76 -17.09
CA PRO A 2 -6.36 -0.87 -16.39
C PRO A 2 -5.60 0.45 -16.38
N PRO A 3 -4.79 0.65 -15.33
CA PRO A 3 -4.56 -0.28 -14.24
C PRO A 3 -5.62 -0.14 -13.15
N ALA A 4 -5.89 -1.25 -12.46
CA ALA A 4 -6.56 -1.17 -11.18
C ALA A 4 -5.56 -0.64 -10.16
N VAL A 5 -5.97 0.31 -9.34
CA VAL A 5 -5.08 0.93 -8.36
C VAL A 5 -5.44 0.43 -6.97
N ILE A 6 -4.44 -0.12 -6.27
CA ILE A 6 -4.59 -0.57 -4.89
C ILE A 6 -3.74 0.34 -4.02
N MET A 7 -4.38 1.09 -3.14
CA MET A 7 -3.73 1.99 -2.22
C MET A 7 -3.57 1.31 -0.87
N MET A 8 -2.34 1.17 -0.40
CA MET A 8 -2.05 0.51 0.88
C MET A 8 -1.81 1.59 1.93
N VAL A 9 -2.60 1.56 2.99
CA VAL A 9 -2.49 2.53 4.08
C VAL A 9 -2.26 1.79 5.41
N GLY A 10 -1.67 2.47 6.39
CA GLY A 10 -1.42 1.88 7.69
C GLY A 10 -0.38 2.64 8.47
N LEU A 11 -0.28 2.32 9.75
CA LEU A 11 0.71 2.92 10.63
C LEU A 11 2.07 2.27 10.45
N GLN A 12 3.11 2.99 10.88
CA GLN A 12 4.47 2.48 10.85
C GLN A 12 4.57 1.23 11.72
N GLY A 13 5.24 0.21 11.21
CA GLY A 13 5.41 -1.05 11.94
C GLY A 13 4.28 -2.05 11.75
N SER A 14 3.27 -1.72 10.94
CA SER A 14 2.13 -2.63 10.71
C SER A 14 2.45 -3.77 9.76
N GLY A 15 3.59 -3.71 9.05
CA GLY A 15 3.91 -4.69 8.02
C GLY A 15 3.36 -4.33 6.65
N LYS A 16 3.05 -3.06 6.44
CA LYS A 16 2.40 -2.59 5.22
C LYS A 16 3.25 -2.85 3.97
N THR A 17 4.55 -2.56 4.02
CA THR A 17 5.44 -2.76 2.87
C THR A 17 5.55 -4.23 2.52
N THR A 18 5.75 -5.08 3.52
CA THR A 18 5.81 -6.53 3.32
C THR A 18 4.49 -7.07 2.77
N THR A 19 3.37 -6.58 3.31
CA THR A 19 2.03 -6.99 2.84
C THR A 19 1.82 -6.57 1.39
N THR A 20 2.26 -5.36 1.03
CA THR A 20 2.18 -4.89 -0.35
C THR A 20 2.87 -5.86 -1.29
N ALA A 21 4.09 -6.28 -0.95
CA ALA A 21 4.84 -7.23 -1.77
C ALA A 21 4.15 -8.60 -1.83
N LYS A 22 3.59 -9.07 -0.72
CA LYS A 22 2.86 -10.35 -0.70
C LYS A 22 1.64 -10.34 -1.61
N ILE A 23 0.87 -9.28 -1.57
CA ILE A 23 -0.31 -9.14 -2.42
C ILE A 23 0.13 -9.06 -3.89
N ALA A 24 1.17 -8.29 -4.19
CA ALA A 24 1.69 -8.17 -5.55
C ALA A 24 2.14 -9.52 -6.09
N LYS A 25 2.85 -10.30 -5.28
CA LYS A 25 3.29 -11.62 -5.66
C LYS A 25 2.11 -12.54 -5.98
N ARG A 26 1.08 -12.50 -5.13
CA ARG A 26 -0.11 -13.31 -5.32
C ARG A 26 -0.85 -12.92 -6.60
N LEU A 27 -1.00 -11.64 -6.85
CA LEU A 27 -1.64 -11.16 -8.08
C LEU A 27 -0.88 -11.63 -9.32
N LYS A 28 0.43 -11.57 -9.27
CA LYS A 28 1.26 -12.01 -10.38
C LYS A 28 1.18 -13.50 -10.59
N GLU A 29 1.34 -14.29 -9.52
CA GLU A 29 1.49 -15.75 -9.64
C GLU A 29 0.16 -16.46 -9.77
N LYS A 30 -0.87 -16.03 -9.04
CA LYS A 30 -2.16 -16.70 -9.02
C LYS A 30 -3.11 -16.15 -10.07
N GLU A 31 -3.09 -14.84 -10.28
CA GLU A 31 -4.02 -14.18 -11.20
C GLU A 31 -3.37 -13.74 -12.50
N ARG A 32 -2.07 -13.94 -12.62
CA ARG A 32 -1.27 -13.64 -13.81
C ARG A 32 -1.39 -12.17 -14.23
N LYS A 33 -1.43 -11.29 -13.24
CA LYS A 33 -1.49 -9.87 -13.47
C LYS A 33 -0.08 -9.28 -13.59
N LYS A 34 0.06 -8.27 -14.43
CA LYS A 34 1.29 -7.50 -14.52
C LYS A 34 1.19 -6.37 -13.51
N VAL A 35 2.04 -6.39 -12.48
CA VAL A 35 1.93 -5.51 -11.32
C VAL A 35 3.11 -4.55 -11.25
N LEU A 36 2.81 -3.28 -10.99
CA LEU A 36 3.82 -2.27 -10.68
C LEU A 36 3.60 -1.82 -9.23
N MET A 37 4.67 -1.77 -8.44
CA MET A 37 4.62 -1.22 -7.08
C MET A 37 5.34 0.12 -7.05
N ALA A 38 4.83 1.05 -6.25
CA ALA A 38 5.48 2.34 -6.04
C ALA A 38 5.43 2.71 -4.57
N SER A 39 6.56 3.15 -4.01
CA SER A 39 6.61 3.63 -2.65
C SER A 39 6.44 5.15 -2.63
N LEU A 40 5.49 5.61 -1.84
CA LEU A 40 5.21 7.02 -1.64
C LEU A 40 5.78 7.55 -0.32
N ASP A 41 6.58 6.74 0.37
CA ASP A 41 7.09 7.07 1.71
C ASP A 41 8.37 7.91 1.59
N VAL A 42 8.22 9.16 1.20
CA VAL A 42 9.35 10.04 0.89
C VAL A 42 10.16 10.45 2.11
N ASN A 43 9.57 10.35 3.30
CA ASN A 43 10.26 10.68 4.54
C ASN A 43 11.09 9.53 5.10
N ARG A 44 10.99 8.37 4.47
CA ARG A 44 11.73 7.17 4.87
C ARG A 44 12.35 6.51 3.65
N PRO A 45 13.49 7.04 3.17
CA PRO A 45 14.14 6.47 1.98
C PRO A 45 14.43 4.98 2.10
N ALA A 46 14.73 4.51 3.31
CA ALA A 46 14.97 3.09 3.53
C ALA A 46 13.73 2.25 3.21
N ALA A 47 12.52 2.79 3.45
CA ALA A 47 11.29 2.09 3.11
C ALA A 47 11.11 1.99 1.59
N GLN A 48 11.47 3.03 0.86
CA GLN A 48 11.43 2.99 -0.59
C GLN A 48 12.40 1.95 -1.14
N GLU A 49 13.60 1.90 -0.60
CA GLU A 49 14.58 0.91 -1.01
C GLU A 49 14.15 -0.50 -0.64
N GLN A 50 13.52 -0.67 0.52
CA GLN A 50 13.01 -1.97 0.94
C GLN A 50 11.98 -2.51 -0.05
N LEU A 51 11.06 -1.67 -0.51
CA LEU A 51 10.07 -2.11 -1.48
C LEU A 51 10.74 -2.53 -2.79
N ALA A 52 11.76 -1.79 -3.23
CA ALA A 52 12.50 -2.14 -4.43
C ALA A 52 13.20 -3.50 -4.29
N VAL A 53 13.81 -3.75 -3.13
CA VAL A 53 14.46 -5.04 -2.87
C VAL A 53 13.43 -6.17 -2.87
N LEU A 54 12.29 -5.96 -2.21
CA LEU A 54 11.23 -6.97 -2.20
C LEU A 54 10.71 -7.24 -3.61
N GLY A 55 10.57 -6.19 -4.41
CA GLY A 55 10.15 -6.34 -5.81
C GLY A 55 11.11 -7.20 -6.60
N THR A 56 12.40 -6.99 -6.43
CA THR A 56 13.43 -7.81 -7.08
C THR A 56 13.31 -9.26 -6.65
N GLN A 57 13.10 -9.50 -5.36
CA GLN A 57 13.00 -10.86 -4.81
C GLN A 57 11.81 -11.63 -5.37
N ILE A 58 10.71 -10.96 -5.62
CA ILE A 58 9.48 -11.60 -6.12
C ILE A 58 9.26 -11.40 -7.61
N ASP A 59 10.22 -10.76 -8.27
CA ASP A 59 10.17 -10.46 -9.70
C ASP A 59 8.92 -9.65 -10.09
N VAL A 60 8.68 -8.61 -9.30
CA VAL A 60 7.63 -7.62 -9.55
C VAL A 60 8.28 -6.27 -9.76
N ALA A 61 7.83 -5.54 -10.78
CA ALA A 61 8.40 -4.23 -11.10
C ALA A 61 8.11 -3.20 -10.00
N THR A 62 9.09 -2.37 -9.73
CA THR A 62 8.92 -1.21 -8.84
C THR A 62 9.25 0.06 -9.60
N LEU A 63 8.52 1.12 -9.28
CA LEU A 63 8.76 2.42 -9.90
C LEU A 63 10.12 2.95 -9.42
N PRO A 64 10.99 3.39 -10.34
CA PRO A 64 12.28 3.97 -9.93
C PRO A 64 12.10 5.15 -8.98
N ILE A 65 12.99 5.22 -7.99
CA ILE A 65 12.97 6.26 -6.98
C ILE A 65 13.62 7.52 -7.56
N ILE A 66 12.92 8.65 -7.46
CA ILE A 66 13.45 9.95 -7.86
C ILE A 66 13.45 10.85 -6.63
N ALA A 67 14.63 11.28 -6.22
CA ALA A 67 14.78 12.15 -5.06
C ALA A 67 14.04 13.47 -5.29
N GLY A 68 13.44 14.00 -4.24
CA GLY A 68 12.80 15.32 -4.27
C GLY A 68 11.33 15.31 -4.68
N GLN A 69 10.79 14.17 -5.10
CA GLN A 69 9.38 14.10 -5.43
C GLN A 69 8.52 13.91 -4.18
N GLY A 70 7.35 14.54 -4.17
CA GLY A 70 6.37 14.32 -3.11
C GLY A 70 5.46 13.13 -3.43
N PRO A 71 4.63 12.72 -2.44
CA PRO A 71 3.77 11.53 -2.63
C PRO A 71 2.82 11.65 -3.80
N VAL A 72 2.20 12.81 -4.00
CA VAL A 72 1.25 13.01 -5.10
C VAL A 72 1.96 12.92 -6.44
N GLU A 73 3.15 13.50 -6.55
CA GLU A 73 3.94 13.44 -7.78
C GLU A 73 4.32 12.01 -8.11
N ILE A 74 4.71 11.24 -7.11
CA ILE A 74 5.06 9.83 -7.30
C ILE A 74 3.83 9.05 -7.77
N ALA A 75 2.67 9.30 -7.15
CA ALA A 75 1.43 8.63 -7.54
C ALA A 75 1.07 8.94 -8.99
N GLN A 76 1.20 10.20 -9.41
CA GLN A 76 0.95 10.60 -10.78
C GLN A 76 1.88 9.91 -11.76
N ARG A 77 3.18 9.90 -11.43
CA ARG A 77 4.19 9.25 -12.27
C ARG A 77 3.96 7.75 -12.35
N ALA A 78 3.60 7.13 -11.23
CA ALA A 78 3.31 5.69 -11.18
C ALA A 78 2.11 5.35 -12.05
N LEU A 79 1.05 6.13 -11.96
CA LEU A 79 -0.16 5.90 -12.76
C LEU A 79 0.13 6.04 -14.25
N GLN A 80 0.88 7.06 -14.63
CA GLN A 80 1.26 7.26 -16.02
C GLN A 80 2.14 6.12 -16.52
N ALA A 81 3.13 5.71 -15.74
CA ALA A 81 4.01 4.59 -16.11
C ALA A 81 3.23 3.31 -16.27
N ALA A 82 2.28 3.05 -15.36
CA ALA A 82 1.47 1.84 -15.42
C ALA A 82 0.61 1.82 -16.68
N LYS A 83 0.04 2.93 -17.06
CA LYS A 83 -0.76 3.03 -18.29
C LYS A 83 0.10 2.84 -19.53
N LEU A 84 1.23 3.52 -19.58
CA LEU A 84 2.10 3.48 -20.77
C LEU A 84 2.72 2.10 -20.98
N GLN A 85 3.04 1.40 -19.91
CA GLN A 85 3.72 0.11 -19.98
C GLN A 85 2.77 -1.08 -19.89
N GLY A 86 1.48 -0.81 -19.84
CA GLY A 86 0.48 -1.87 -19.88
C GLY A 86 0.38 -2.72 -18.62
N PHE A 87 0.62 -2.13 -17.44
CA PHE A 87 0.41 -2.86 -16.19
C PHE A 87 -1.07 -3.03 -15.90
N ASP A 88 -1.42 -4.18 -15.35
CA ASP A 88 -2.81 -4.48 -14.97
C ASP A 88 -3.17 -3.90 -13.61
N VAL A 89 -2.19 -3.84 -12.70
CA VAL A 89 -2.39 -3.39 -11.34
C VAL A 89 -1.25 -2.46 -10.93
N LEU A 90 -1.60 -1.37 -10.27
CA LEU A 90 -0.64 -0.46 -9.64
C LEU A 90 -0.87 -0.50 -8.14
N MET A 91 0.18 -0.81 -7.38
CA MET A 91 0.11 -0.80 -5.92
C MET A 91 0.87 0.39 -5.38
N LEU A 92 0.19 1.20 -4.58
CA LEU A 92 0.76 2.38 -3.96
C LEU A 92 0.99 2.11 -2.47
N ASP A 93 2.26 2.03 -2.09
CA ASP A 93 2.64 1.85 -0.69
C ASP A 93 2.83 3.23 -0.08
N THR A 94 1.80 3.71 0.60
CA THR A 94 1.79 5.07 1.13
C THR A 94 2.65 5.21 2.39
N ALA A 95 2.88 6.47 2.80
CA ALA A 95 3.71 6.75 3.96
C ALA A 95 3.13 6.14 5.22
N GLY A 96 4.02 5.60 6.08
CA GLY A 96 3.64 5.13 7.40
C GLY A 96 4.07 6.15 8.45
N ARG A 97 3.18 6.40 9.41
CA ARG A 97 3.45 7.27 10.55
C ARG A 97 3.18 6.50 11.83
N LEU A 98 3.73 7.00 12.93
CA LEU A 98 3.50 6.35 14.23
C LEU A 98 2.05 6.52 14.70
N HIS A 99 1.42 7.60 14.30
CA HIS A 99 0.05 7.92 14.71
C HIS A 99 -0.76 8.43 13.53
N VAL A 100 -2.07 8.29 13.63
CA VAL A 100 -2.98 8.89 12.66
C VAL A 100 -3.15 10.36 13.05
N ASP A 101 -2.55 11.26 12.27
CA ASP A 101 -2.67 12.70 12.48
C ASP A 101 -3.26 13.35 11.24
N GLN A 102 -3.55 14.64 11.34
CA GLN A 102 -4.21 15.36 10.24
C GLN A 102 -3.30 15.45 9.01
N GLN A 103 -2.00 15.59 9.22
CA GLN A 103 -1.06 15.67 8.11
C GLN A 103 -1.08 14.38 7.29
N LEU A 104 -1.09 13.24 7.97
CA LEU A 104 -1.19 11.94 7.30
C LEU A 104 -2.51 11.83 6.53
N MET A 105 -3.62 12.25 7.16
CA MET A 105 -4.92 12.16 6.52
C MET A 105 -5.01 13.08 5.30
N ASP A 106 -4.46 14.27 5.36
CA ASP A 106 -4.41 15.18 4.21
C ASP A 106 -3.63 14.56 3.06
N GLU A 107 -2.50 13.94 3.38
CA GLU A 107 -1.68 13.27 2.36
C GLU A 107 -2.42 12.10 1.75
N MET A 108 -3.08 11.28 2.57
CA MET A 108 -3.86 10.14 2.08
C MET A 108 -5.01 10.59 1.19
N GLN A 109 -5.70 11.65 1.56
CA GLN A 109 -6.77 12.22 0.74
C GLN A 109 -6.25 12.69 -0.61
N ALA A 110 -5.10 13.40 -0.61
CA ALA A 110 -4.52 13.91 -1.85
C ALA A 110 -4.11 12.77 -2.79
N VAL A 111 -3.49 11.73 -2.25
CA VAL A 111 -3.10 10.55 -3.02
C VAL A 111 -4.34 9.83 -3.57
N SER A 112 -5.37 9.69 -2.74
CA SER A 112 -6.61 9.03 -3.15
C SER A 112 -7.29 9.77 -4.30
N ARG A 113 -7.37 11.09 -4.22
CA ARG A 113 -7.98 11.89 -5.29
C ARG A 113 -7.19 11.79 -6.60
N THR A 114 -5.87 11.80 -6.48
CA THR A 114 -4.99 11.76 -7.66
C THR A 114 -5.04 10.41 -8.35
N SER A 115 -5.05 9.33 -7.60
CA SER A 115 -4.92 7.99 -8.15
C SER A 115 -6.26 7.27 -8.36
N ASN A 116 -7.31 7.75 -7.72
CA ASN A 116 -8.66 7.15 -7.81
C ASN A 116 -8.60 5.63 -7.59
N PRO A 117 -8.23 5.17 -6.38
CA PRO A 117 -8.00 3.75 -6.17
C PRO A 117 -9.25 2.89 -6.35
N THR A 118 -9.06 1.72 -6.93
CA THR A 118 -10.09 0.69 -6.98
C THR A 118 -10.27 0.07 -5.59
N GLU A 119 -9.14 -0.11 -4.86
CA GLU A 119 -9.12 -0.66 -3.51
C GLU A 119 -8.26 0.23 -2.64
N THR A 120 -8.68 0.43 -1.40
CA THR A 120 -7.87 1.06 -0.36
C THR A 120 -7.86 0.14 0.84
N LEU A 121 -6.70 -0.48 1.09
CA LEU A 121 -6.55 -1.51 2.11
C LEU A 121 -5.77 -0.97 3.29
N LEU A 122 -6.33 -1.10 4.48
CA LEU A 122 -5.67 -0.73 5.73
C LEU A 122 -4.95 -1.97 6.28
N VAL A 123 -3.66 -1.83 6.56
CA VAL A 123 -2.87 -2.91 7.17
C VAL A 123 -2.70 -2.60 8.64
N VAL A 124 -3.10 -3.54 9.50
CA VAL A 124 -3.05 -3.39 10.95
C VAL A 124 -2.31 -4.58 11.55
N ASP A 125 -1.38 -4.30 12.46
CA ASP A 125 -0.66 -5.33 13.19
C ASP A 125 -1.49 -5.75 14.42
N SER A 126 -1.96 -6.98 14.42
CA SER A 126 -2.81 -7.49 15.49
C SER A 126 -2.07 -7.75 16.80
N LEU A 127 -0.74 -7.79 16.77
CA LEU A 127 0.05 -8.13 17.97
C LEU A 127 0.59 -6.93 18.74
N THR A 128 0.51 -5.73 18.19
CA THR A 128 1.07 -4.54 18.82
C THR A 128 0.09 -3.80 19.71
N GLY A 129 -1.09 -4.35 19.93
CA GLY A 129 -2.10 -3.71 20.74
C GLY A 129 -2.83 -2.57 20.05
N GLN A 130 -2.66 -2.41 18.76
CA GLN A 130 -3.42 -1.44 18.00
C GLN A 130 -4.89 -1.84 18.02
N ASP A 131 -5.75 -0.88 18.28
CA ASP A 131 -7.18 -1.12 18.16
C ASP A 131 -7.55 -0.97 16.69
N ALA A 132 -7.72 -2.10 16.01
CA ALA A 132 -8.00 -2.11 14.59
C ALA A 132 -9.27 -1.33 14.25
N VAL A 133 -10.28 -1.41 15.12
CA VAL A 133 -11.55 -0.71 14.89
C VAL A 133 -11.34 0.80 14.93
N GLN A 134 -10.62 1.30 15.95
CA GLN A 134 -10.39 2.74 16.08
C GLN A 134 -9.53 3.27 14.92
N VAL A 135 -8.47 2.54 14.58
CA VAL A 135 -7.60 2.94 13.47
C VAL A 135 -8.39 2.97 12.17
N ALA A 136 -9.19 1.94 11.92
CA ALA A 136 -10.01 1.87 10.71
C ALA A 136 -11.02 3.02 10.65
N GLN A 137 -11.65 3.35 11.78
CA GLN A 137 -12.61 4.46 11.81
C GLN A 137 -11.96 5.79 11.48
N ARG A 138 -10.77 6.04 12.03
CA ARG A 138 -10.06 7.29 11.76
C ARG A 138 -9.66 7.41 10.30
N PHE A 139 -9.20 6.33 9.67
CA PHE A 139 -8.91 6.35 8.24
C PHE A 139 -10.17 6.51 7.41
N THR A 140 -11.23 5.76 7.75
CA THR A 140 -12.49 5.78 6.98
C THR A 140 -13.14 7.15 6.99
N ASP A 141 -13.02 7.89 8.08
CA ASP A 141 -13.59 9.25 8.17
C ASP A 141 -13.00 10.18 7.11
N GLN A 142 -11.79 9.91 6.66
CA GLN A 142 -11.06 10.78 5.74
C GLN A 142 -10.87 10.13 4.38
N VAL A 143 -10.67 8.81 4.34
CA VAL A 143 -10.36 8.05 3.13
C VAL A 143 -11.19 6.78 3.14
N PRO A 144 -12.05 6.55 2.12
CA PRO A 144 -12.85 5.33 2.09
C PRO A 144 -11.99 4.07 2.03
N LEU A 145 -12.19 3.17 2.96
CA LEU A 145 -11.50 1.87 2.97
C LEU A 145 -12.37 0.81 2.30
N THR A 146 -11.73 -0.09 1.55
CA THR A 146 -12.42 -1.23 0.95
C THR A 146 -12.09 -2.54 1.62
N GLY A 147 -11.03 -2.57 2.46
CA GLY A 147 -10.68 -3.78 3.19
C GLY A 147 -9.67 -3.50 4.28
N VAL A 148 -9.52 -4.46 5.16
CA VAL A 148 -8.54 -4.42 6.25
C VAL A 148 -7.74 -5.71 6.22
N VAL A 149 -6.41 -5.58 6.31
CA VAL A 149 -5.50 -6.72 6.36
C VAL A 149 -4.89 -6.78 7.75
N LEU A 150 -5.09 -7.89 8.45
CA LEU A 150 -4.52 -8.10 9.78
C LEU A 150 -3.24 -8.91 9.64
N THR A 151 -2.14 -8.35 10.14
CA THR A 151 -0.84 -9.01 10.10
C THR A 151 -0.49 -9.59 11.46
N ARG A 152 0.46 -10.54 11.49
CA ARG A 152 0.93 -11.19 12.71
C ARG A 152 -0.21 -11.82 13.51
N MET A 153 -1.10 -12.48 12.79
CA MET A 153 -2.18 -13.18 13.46
C MET A 153 -1.65 -14.27 14.34
N ASP A 154 -2.29 -14.44 15.50
CA ASP A 154 -1.88 -15.42 16.48
C ASP A 154 -1.83 -16.82 15.88
N GLY A 155 -0.71 -17.49 16.09
CA GLY A 155 -0.55 -18.87 15.68
C GLY A 155 -0.42 -19.08 14.19
N ASP A 156 -0.38 -18.07 13.39
CA ASP A 156 -0.22 -18.23 11.96
C ASP A 156 1.26 -18.23 11.59
N ALA A 157 1.84 -19.42 11.57
CA ALA A 157 3.25 -19.60 11.27
C ALA A 157 3.60 -19.21 9.83
N ARG A 158 2.61 -19.04 8.97
CA ARG A 158 2.85 -18.62 7.59
C ARG A 158 3.01 -17.11 7.47
N GLY A 159 3.02 -16.44 8.59
CA GLY A 159 3.08 -15.01 8.60
C GLY A 159 1.91 -14.40 7.88
N GLY A 160 0.80 -15.05 7.99
CA GLY A 160 -0.34 -14.73 7.18
C GLY A 160 -0.95 -13.39 7.47
N ALA A 161 -1.81 -13.03 6.60
CA ALA A 161 -2.67 -11.89 6.75
C ALA A 161 -4.07 -12.36 6.43
N ALA A 162 -5.02 -11.95 7.23
CA ALA A 162 -6.42 -12.22 6.93
C ALA A 162 -6.99 -10.96 6.30
N LEU A 163 -7.54 -11.12 5.12
CA LEU A 163 -8.17 -10.01 4.42
C LEU A 163 -9.64 -9.98 4.82
N SER A 164 -10.05 -8.90 5.45
CA SER A 164 -11.44 -8.71 5.84
C SER A 164 -12.06 -7.64 4.96
N MET A 165 -12.96 -8.05 4.10
CA MET A 165 -13.64 -7.13 3.20
C MET A 165 -14.80 -6.48 3.91
N ARG A 166 -14.92 -5.18 3.73
CA ARG A 166 -16.08 -4.48 4.24
C ARG A 166 -17.31 -4.77 3.40
N ALA A 167 -18.36 -4.92 4.10
CA ALA A 167 -19.64 -5.06 3.42
C ALA A 167 -20.11 -3.73 2.84
#